data_7df15e3a5920bd88645ce0ef2f0a7313
#
_entry.id   7df15e3a5920bd88645ce0ef2f0a7313
#
_cell.length_a   1.000
_cell.length_b   1.000
_cell.length_c   1.000
_cell.angle_alpha   90.00
_cell.angle_beta   90.00
_cell.angle_gamma   90.00
#
_symmetry.space_group_name_H-M   'P 1'
#
loop_
_entity.id
_entity.type
_entity.pdbx_description
1 polymer ?
#
loop_
_entity_poly.entity_id
_entity_poly.type
_entity_poly.pdbx_seq_one_letter_code
_entity_poly.pdbx_strand_id
1 'polypeptide(L)'
;MDIIAIMKMLRHRYPFLMVDRILEYSENHVVGYKNVTINEPFFQGHFPGEPIMPGVLILEAMGQVASILVAVRMQNQGEEAREGMIAFLTGVDRARFRKPVRPGDKLVTKAELTKVRGFVGKAKVTGYVDDVVVAGGEFSFMVAPTLKKDGVEEESEE
;
A
#
# COMPACT_ATOMS: atom_id res chain seq x y z
N MET A 1 -13.06 -4.65 3.48
CA MET A 1 -12.68 -5.71 2.52
C MET A 1 -11.81 -6.71 3.22
N ASP A 2 -12.00 -7.99 2.97
CA ASP A 2 -11.10 -9.06 3.38
C ASP A 2 -9.90 -9.17 2.43
N ILE A 3 -8.97 -10.09 2.74
CA ILE A 3 -7.73 -10.25 1.95
C ILE A 3 -8.00 -10.67 0.50
N ILE A 4 -9.04 -11.44 0.24
CA ILE A 4 -9.38 -11.87 -1.13
C ILE A 4 -9.83 -10.67 -1.98
N ALA A 5 -10.66 -9.79 -1.40
CA ALA A 5 -11.07 -8.56 -2.07
C ALA A 5 -9.88 -7.58 -2.26
N ILE A 6 -8.99 -7.47 -1.27
CA ILE A 6 -7.78 -6.65 -1.37
C ILE A 6 -6.88 -7.14 -2.52
N MET A 7 -6.66 -8.45 -2.63
CA MET A 7 -5.86 -9.04 -3.71
C MET A 7 -6.44 -8.83 -5.11
N LYS A 8 -7.75 -8.55 -5.22
CA LYS A 8 -8.37 -8.12 -6.49
C LYS A 8 -8.11 -6.65 -6.78
N MET A 9 -7.88 -5.83 -5.76
CA MET A 9 -7.64 -4.40 -5.89
C MET A 9 -6.15 -4.07 -6.05
N LEU A 10 -5.28 -4.74 -5.29
CA LEU A 10 -3.84 -4.54 -5.29
C LEU A 10 -3.14 -5.66 -6.06
N ARG A 11 -2.05 -5.32 -6.76
CA ARG A 11 -1.20 -6.31 -7.47
C ARG A 11 -0.17 -6.99 -6.58
N HIS A 12 0.08 -6.44 -5.40
CA HIS A 12 1.03 -6.99 -4.43
C HIS A 12 0.64 -8.41 -4.01
N ARG A 13 1.64 -9.26 -3.80
CA ARG A 13 1.50 -10.65 -3.33
C ARG A 13 2.56 -10.92 -2.28
N TYR A 14 2.45 -12.05 -1.58
CA TYR A 14 3.47 -12.53 -0.66
C TYR A 14 4.85 -12.55 -1.35
N PRO A 15 5.92 -12.10 -0.67
CA PRO A 15 5.97 -11.63 0.73
C PRO A 15 5.74 -10.12 0.90
N PHE A 16 5.34 -9.40 -0.15
CA PHE A 16 5.29 -7.94 -0.19
C PHE A 16 3.89 -7.34 0.02
N LEU A 17 2.85 -8.14 0.08
CA LEU A 17 1.51 -7.67 0.43
C LEU A 17 1.43 -7.40 1.94
N MET A 18 1.26 -6.12 2.31
CA MET A 18 1.30 -5.63 3.69
C MET A 18 -0.01 -4.99 4.14
N VAL A 19 -1.14 -5.53 3.69
CA VAL A 19 -2.48 -5.12 4.10
C VAL A 19 -3.30 -6.36 4.41
N ASP A 20 -3.86 -6.46 5.61
CA ASP A 20 -4.65 -7.62 6.03
C ASP A 20 -6.16 -7.37 5.91
N ARG A 21 -6.59 -6.11 6.11
CA ARG A 21 -8.00 -5.73 6.01
C ARG A 21 -8.18 -4.26 5.71
N ILE A 22 -9.19 -3.92 4.92
CA ILE A 22 -9.72 -2.57 4.78
C ILE A 22 -11.03 -2.50 5.57
N LEU A 23 -11.09 -1.55 6.50
CA LEU A 23 -12.21 -1.31 7.40
C LEU A 23 -13.24 -0.39 6.75
N GLU A 24 -12.76 0.72 6.19
CA GLU A 24 -13.57 1.75 5.57
C GLU A 24 -12.91 2.22 4.28
N TYR A 25 -13.69 2.57 3.28
CA TYR A 25 -13.18 3.18 2.06
C TYR A 25 -14.25 3.97 1.31
N SER A 26 -13.77 4.98 0.61
CA SER A 26 -14.53 5.76 -0.36
C SER A 26 -13.58 6.24 -1.45
N GLU A 27 -14.03 7.12 -2.33
CA GLU A 27 -13.14 7.74 -3.32
C GLU A 27 -12.11 8.70 -2.71
N ASN A 28 -12.32 9.17 -1.49
CA ASN A 28 -11.52 10.22 -0.88
C ASN A 28 -10.82 9.78 0.42
N HIS A 29 -11.24 8.70 1.04
CA HIS A 29 -10.60 8.18 2.24
C HIS A 29 -10.56 6.66 2.27
N VAL A 30 -9.60 6.11 3.00
CA VAL A 30 -9.50 4.69 3.31
C VAL A 30 -8.91 4.49 4.70
N VAL A 31 -9.43 3.48 5.39
CA VAL A 31 -8.88 2.99 6.66
C VAL A 31 -8.64 1.49 6.51
N GLY A 32 -7.43 1.07 6.78
CA GLY A 32 -7.05 -0.35 6.74
C GLY A 32 -5.96 -0.65 7.74
N TYR A 33 -5.59 -1.91 7.86
CA TYR A 33 -4.52 -2.29 8.77
C TYR A 33 -3.69 -3.47 8.28
N LYS A 34 -2.47 -3.54 8.84
CA LYS A 34 -1.58 -4.70 8.83
C LYS A 34 -1.44 -5.23 10.25
N ASN A 35 -1.56 -6.54 10.44
CA ASN A 35 -1.11 -7.21 11.65
C ASN A 35 0.41 -7.44 11.55
N VAL A 36 1.15 -6.92 12.49
CA VAL A 36 2.61 -7.07 12.53
C VAL A 36 2.93 -8.28 13.38
N THR A 37 3.57 -9.29 12.79
CA THR A 37 3.88 -10.54 13.48
C THR A 37 5.37 -10.86 13.44
N ILE A 38 5.87 -11.63 14.42
CA ILE A 38 7.27 -12.08 14.45
C ILE A 38 7.61 -12.99 13.26
N ASN A 39 6.61 -13.53 12.55
CA ASN A 39 6.79 -14.34 11.35
C ASN A 39 7.20 -13.55 10.11
N GLU A 40 7.24 -12.22 10.20
CA GLU A 40 7.73 -11.39 9.11
C GLU A 40 9.23 -11.58 8.91
N PRO A 41 9.70 -11.90 7.69
CA PRO A 41 11.10 -12.26 7.45
C PRO A 41 12.08 -11.12 7.78
N PHE A 42 11.68 -9.87 7.70
CA PHE A 42 12.55 -8.73 7.99
C PHE A 42 12.96 -8.61 9.47
N PHE A 43 12.23 -9.21 10.42
CA PHE A 43 12.61 -9.18 11.82
C PHE A 43 13.85 -10.04 12.15
N GLN A 44 14.24 -10.95 11.27
CA GLN A 44 15.49 -11.72 11.43
C GLN A 44 16.73 -10.82 11.39
N GLY A 45 16.66 -9.75 10.60
CA GLY A 45 17.78 -8.80 10.41
C GLY A 45 17.56 -7.43 11.05
N HIS A 46 16.33 -7.06 11.41
CA HIS A 46 16.02 -5.71 11.89
C HIS A 46 15.23 -5.70 13.22
N PHE A 47 15.85 -5.97 14.36
CA PHE A 47 17.26 -6.38 14.61
C PHE A 47 17.28 -7.64 15.45
N PRO A 48 18.34 -8.46 15.41
CA PRO A 48 18.47 -9.61 16.32
C PRO A 48 18.30 -9.20 17.78
N GLY A 49 17.34 -9.84 18.47
CA GLY A 49 17.01 -9.53 19.88
C GLY A 49 16.17 -8.27 20.13
N GLU A 50 15.99 -7.40 19.12
CA GLU A 50 15.21 -6.17 19.21
C GLU A 50 14.38 -5.99 17.92
N PRO A 51 13.28 -6.75 17.75
CA PRO A 51 12.50 -6.69 16.51
C PRO A 51 11.73 -5.37 16.43
N ILE A 52 12.07 -4.57 15.41
CA ILE A 52 11.43 -3.31 15.08
C ILE A 52 11.07 -3.32 13.59
N MET A 53 9.85 -2.97 13.24
CA MET A 53 9.46 -2.90 11.84
C MET A 53 10.25 -1.79 11.14
N PRO A 54 10.95 -2.09 10.04
CA PRO A 54 11.69 -1.08 9.30
C PRO A 54 10.79 0.10 8.88
N GLY A 55 11.25 1.33 9.10
CA GLY A 55 10.47 2.52 8.78
C GLY A 55 10.04 2.57 7.32
N VAL A 56 10.91 2.14 6.40
CA VAL A 56 10.57 2.07 4.97
C VAL A 56 9.45 1.06 4.68
N LEU A 57 9.34 -0.01 5.45
CA LEU A 57 8.25 -0.99 5.32
C LEU A 57 6.97 -0.51 6.02
N ILE A 58 7.08 0.33 7.05
CA ILE A 58 5.91 1.03 7.60
C ILE A 58 5.31 1.93 6.51
N LEU A 59 6.14 2.72 5.80
CA LEU A 59 5.67 3.55 4.68
C LEU A 59 5.07 2.70 3.56
N GLU A 60 5.66 1.55 3.24
CA GLU A 60 5.12 0.64 2.23
C GLU A 60 3.74 0.11 2.62
N ALA A 61 3.57 -0.40 3.85
CA ALA A 61 2.28 -0.87 4.35
C ALA A 61 1.22 0.24 4.30
N MET A 62 1.59 1.46 4.72
CA MET A 62 0.73 2.64 4.66
C MET A 62 0.40 3.03 3.21
N GLY A 63 1.38 2.95 2.31
CA GLY A 63 1.22 3.22 0.88
C GLY A 63 0.28 2.24 0.20
N GLN A 64 0.34 0.96 0.55
CA GLN A 64 -0.56 -0.07 0.03
C GLN A 64 -2.01 0.16 0.47
N VAL A 65 -2.25 0.54 1.73
CA VAL A 65 -3.60 0.98 2.17
C VAL A 65 -4.05 2.18 1.35
N ALA A 66 -3.20 3.20 1.20
CA ALA A 66 -3.53 4.39 0.40
C ALA A 66 -3.79 4.06 -1.08
N SER A 67 -3.15 3.04 -1.64
CA SER A 67 -3.36 2.59 -3.03
C SER A 67 -4.78 2.07 -3.29
N ILE A 68 -5.53 1.68 -2.25
CA ILE A 68 -6.95 1.34 -2.38
C ILE A 68 -7.76 2.55 -2.86
N LEU A 69 -7.40 3.78 -2.47
CA LEU A 69 -8.05 5.00 -3.00
C LEU A 69 -7.98 5.06 -4.52
N VAL A 70 -6.79 4.78 -5.05
CA VAL A 70 -6.57 4.76 -6.51
C VAL A 70 -7.39 3.65 -7.16
N ALA A 71 -7.35 2.44 -6.58
CA ALA A 71 -8.06 1.28 -7.12
C ALA A 71 -9.58 1.49 -7.14
N VAL A 72 -10.16 2.08 -6.06
CA VAL A 72 -11.60 2.42 -6.00
C VAL A 72 -11.97 3.44 -7.08
N ARG A 73 -11.18 4.50 -7.24
CA ARG A 73 -11.43 5.52 -8.26
C ARG A 73 -11.36 4.95 -9.67
N MET A 74 -10.39 4.10 -9.95
CA MET A 74 -10.27 3.43 -11.26
C MET A 74 -11.45 2.48 -11.51
N GLN A 75 -11.90 1.76 -10.50
CA GLN A 75 -13.06 0.87 -10.61
C GLN A 75 -14.33 1.65 -10.99
N ASN A 76 -14.52 2.85 -10.43
CA ASN A 76 -15.66 3.72 -10.74
C ASN A 76 -15.59 4.32 -12.14
N GLN A 77 -14.44 4.29 -12.81
CA GLN A 77 -14.26 4.73 -14.21
C GLN A 77 -14.49 3.61 -15.23
N GLY A 78 -14.80 2.39 -14.79
CA GLY A 78 -15.04 1.21 -15.60
C GLY A 78 -13.90 0.19 -15.60
N GLU A 79 -14.22 -1.05 -15.95
CA GLU A 79 -13.24 -2.16 -15.94
C GLU A 79 -12.11 -1.94 -16.95
N GLU A 80 -12.40 -1.36 -18.11
CA GLU A 80 -11.40 -1.05 -19.15
C GLU A 80 -10.35 -0.04 -18.66
N ALA A 81 -10.74 0.93 -17.83
CA ALA A 81 -9.82 1.90 -17.24
C ALA A 81 -8.84 1.28 -16.25
N ARG A 82 -9.15 0.09 -15.74
CA ARG A 82 -8.35 -0.65 -14.75
C ARG A 82 -7.39 -1.65 -15.40
N GLU A 83 -7.81 -2.27 -16.52
CA GLU A 83 -6.97 -3.23 -17.22
C GLU A 83 -5.72 -2.55 -17.79
N GLY A 84 -4.56 -3.12 -17.46
CA GLY A 84 -3.28 -2.60 -17.92
C GLY A 84 -2.77 -1.33 -17.23
N MET A 85 -3.43 -0.83 -16.18
CA MET A 85 -2.94 0.31 -15.40
C MET A 85 -2.29 -0.14 -14.08
N ILE A 86 -1.30 0.62 -13.60
CA ILE A 86 -0.63 0.41 -12.32
C ILE A 86 -0.42 1.74 -11.61
N ALA A 87 -0.59 1.76 -10.30
CA ALA A 87 -0.26 2.91 -9.48
C ALA A 87 1.18 2.78 -8.96
N PHE A 88 1.95 3.84 -9.15
CA PHE A 88 3.31 3.97 -8.64
C PHE A 88 3.35 4.99 -7.52
N LEU A 89 4.06 4.68 -6.44
CA LEU A 89 4.46 5.66 -5.45
C LEU A 89 5.58 6.51 -6.04
N THR A 90 5.36 7.82 -6.19
CA THR A 90 6.34 8.74 -6.79
C THR A 90 7.10 9.57 -5.78
N GLY A 91 6.63 9.62 -4.54
CA GLY A 91 7.31 10.31 -3.47
C GLY A 91 6.55 10.25 -2.15
N VAL A 92 7.29 10.45 -1.07
CA VAL A 92 6.74 10.63 0.27
C VAL A 92 7.38 11.87 0.89
N ASP A 93 6.60 12.94 0.98
CA ASP A 93 7.04 14.19 1.58
C ASP A 93 6.77 14.18 3.09
N ARG A 94 7.65 14.84 3.85
CA ARG A 94 7.50 15.05 5.30
C ARG A 94 7.27 13.75 6.08
N ALA A 95 7.84 12.63 5.62
CA ALA A 95 7.78 11.37 6.34
C ALA A 95 8.37 11.52 7.75
N ARG A 96 7.64 11.04 8.75
CA ARG A 96 8.07 11.03 10.15
C ARG A 96 7.71 9.71 10.79
N PHE A 97 8.65 9.17 11.56
CA PHE A 97 8.47 8.01 12.42
C PHE A 97 8.53 8.50 13.88
N ARG A 98 7.45 8.34 14.60
CA ARG A 98 7.30 8.91 15.95
C ARG A 98 7.50 7.89 17.05
N LYS A 99 7.17 6.63 16.75
CA LYS A 99 7.29 5.50 17.67
C LYS A 99 7.62 4.23 16.90
N PRO A 100 8.37 3.29 17.50
CA PRO A 100 8.63 2.00 16.88
C PRO A 100 7.33 1.19 16.76
N VAL A 101 7.24 0.40 15.69
CA VAL A 101 6.21 -0.62 15.49
C VAL A 101 6.87 -1.99 15.67
N ARG A 102 6.26 -2.87 16.45
CA ARG A 102 6.83 -4.14 16.89
C ARG A 102 5.92 -5.32 16.59
N PRO A 103 6.45 -6.56 16.62
CA PRO A 103 5.60 -7.76 16.57
C PRO A 103 4.53 -7.73 17.67
N GLY A 104 3.29 -8.03 17.28
CA GLY A 104 2.10 -7.95 18.12
C GLY A 104 1.27 -6.68 17.91
N ASP A 105 1.83 -5.66 17.26
CA ASP A 105 1.11 -4.43 16.95
C ASP A 105 0.14 -4.62 15.77
N LYS A 106 -0.96 -3.88 15.81
CA LYS A 106 -1.84 -3.65 14.68
C LYS A 106 -1.56 -2.24 14.13
N LEU A 107 -0.90 -2.16 12.98
CA LEU A 107 -0.64 -0.89 12.29
C LEU A 107 -1.89 -0.48 11.51
N VAL A 108 -2.68 0.41 12.09
CA VAL A 108 -3.86 1.00 11.44
C VAL A 108 -3.44 2.20 10.63
N THR A 109 -3.80 2.23 9.37
CA THR A 109 -3.49 3.33 8.45
C THR A 109 -4.77 4.04 8.05
N LYS A 110 -4.76 5.37 8.15
CA LYS A 110 -5.78 6.27 7.59
C LYS A 110 -5.16 7.08 6.47
N ALA A 111 -5.78 7.07 5.29
CA ALA A 111 -5.35 7.88 4.16
C ALA A 111 -6.51 8.74 3.65
N GLU A 112 -6.24 10.01 3.43
CA GLU A 112 -7.17 11.01 2.91
C GLU A 112 -6.58 11.64 1.65
N LEU A 113 -7.33 11.60 0.57
CA LEU A 113 -6.95 12.19 -0.69
C LEU A 113 -6.97 13.72 -0.57
N THR A 114 -5.84 14.36 -0.82
CA THR A 114 -5.70 15.82 -0.69
C THR A 114 -5.74 16.54 -2.05
N LYS A 115 -5.27 15.86 -3.09
CA LYS A 115 -5.24 16.43 -4.45
C LYS A 115 -5.27 15.33 -5.51
N VAL A 116 -6.00 15.57 -6.59
CA VAL A 116 -5.95 14.75 -7.80
C VAL A 116 -5.91 15.68 -9.01
N ARG A 117 -5.04 15.38 -9.96
CA ARG A 117 -4.97 16.06 -11.23
C ARG A 117 -4.59 15.05 -12.32
N GLY A 118 -5.57 14.65 -13.13
CA GLY A 118 -5.38 13.60 -14.11
C GLY A 118 -4.98 12.28 -13.43
N PHE A 119 -3.86 11.72 -13.85
CA PHE A 119 -3.29 10.46 -13.35
C PHE A 119 -2.38 10.62 -12.12
N VAL A 120 -2.21 11.84 -11.60
CA VAL A 120 -1.37 12.12 -10.44
C VAL A 120 -2.23 12.50 -9.25
N GLY A 121 -1.90 11.96 -8.08
CA GLY A 121 -2.60 12.28 -6.84
C GLY A 121 -1.68 12.41 -5.65
N LYS A 122 -2.20 13.03 -4.61
CA LYS A 122 -1.57 13.14 -3.28
C LYS A 122 -2.56 12.76 -2.20
N ALA A 123 -2.07 12.06 -1.19
CA ALA A 123 -2.84 11.69 -0.01
C ALA A 123 -2.05 11.98 1.26
N LYS A 124 -2.73 12.50 2.27
CA LYS A 124 -2.21 12.54 3.63
C LYS A 124 -2.41 11.15 4.24
N VAL A 125 -1.33 10.53 4.73
CA VAL A 125 -1.36 9.17 5.27
C VAL A 125 -0.80 9.18 6.69
N THR A 126 -1.54 8.57 7.62
CA THR A 126 -1.16 8.51 9.03
C THR A 126 -1.35 7.08 9.55
N GLY A 127 -0.30 6.55 10.18
CA GLY A 127 -0.28 5.23 10.82
C GLY A 127 -0.41 5.33 12.33
N TYR A 128 -1.17 4.41 12.90
CA TYR A 128 -1.49 4.34 14.33
C TYR A 128 -1.25 2.94 14.88
N VAL A 129 -0.81 2.86 16.13
CA VAL A 129 -0.86 1.65 16.97
C VAL A 129 -1.53 2.07 18.27
N ASP A 130 -2.58 1.34 18.69
CA ASP A 130 -3.37 1.66 19.89
C ASP A 130 -3.81 3.14 19.96
N ASP A 131 -4.33 3.66 18.85
CA ASP A 131 -4.75 5.05 18.65
C ASP A 131 -3.64 6.11 18.78
N VAL A 132 -2.40 5.71 18.94
CA VAL A 132 -1.24 6.60 18.99
C VAL A 132 -0.59 6.69 17.61
N VAL A 133 -0.32 7.92 17.13
CA VAL A 133 0.38 8.14 15.86
C VAL A 133 1.80 7.60 15.93
N VAL A 134 2.14 6.64 15.08
CA VAL A 134 3.48 6.06 14.97
C VAL A 134 4.26 6.54 13.76
N ALA A 135 3.56 6.84 12.66
CA ALA A 135 4.18 7.34 11.44
C ALA A 135 3.21 8.21 10.63
N GLY A 136 3.71 8.99 9.69
CA GLY A 136 2.88 9.77 8.78
C GLY A 136 3.69 10.48 7.72
N GLY A 137 3.00 10.94 6.66
CA GLY A 137 3.58 11.69 5.56
C GLY A 137 2.54 12.08 4.52
N GLU A 138 2.97 12.80 3.49
CA GLU A 138 2.20 13.09 2.28
C GLU A 138 2.71 12.20 1.15
N PHE A 139 1.86 11.30 0.67
CA PHE A 139 2.18 10.32 -0.36
C PHE A 139 1.73 10.83 -1.72
N SER A 140 2.65 10.85 -2.67
CA SER A 140 2.37 11.18 -4.08
C SER A 140 2.35 9.90 -4.89
N PHE A 141 1.38 9.77 -5.78
CA PHE A 141 1.26 8.62 -6.66
C PHE A 141 0.90 9.03 -8.07
N MET A 142 1.23 8.17 -9.01
CA MET A 142 0.89 8.30 -10.43
C MET A 142 0.32 6.98 -10.93
N VAL A 143 -0.73 7.07 -11.74
CA VAL A 143 -1.28 5.92 -12.46
C VAL A 143 -0.75 5.95 -13.89
N ALA A 144 -0.20 4.85 -14.36
CA ALA A 144 0.33 4.72 -15.72
C ALA A 144 0.02 3.34 -16.29
N PRO A 145 -0.01 3.19 -17.63
CA PRO A 145 -0.12 1.88 -18.25
C PRO A 145 1.03 0.96 -17.82
N THR A 146 0.71 -0.31 -17.61
CA THR A 146 1.77 -1.34 -17.50
C THR A 146 2.49 -1.43 -18.84
N LEU A 147 3.81 -1.52 -18.81
CA LEU A 147 4.57 -1.89 -19.98
C LEU A 147 4.02 -3.24 -20.47
N LYS A 148 3.45 -3.28 -21.67
CA LYS A 148 3.18 -4.55 -22.35
C LYS A 148 4.51 -5.25 -22.45
N LYS A 149 4.57 -6.53 -22.08
CA LYS A 149 5.69 -7.38 -22.48
C LYS A 149 5.64 -7.42 -24.01
N ASP A 150 6.53 -6.67 -24.67
CA ASP A 150 6.77 -6.87 -26.07
C ASP A 150 7.21 -8.31 -26.27
N GLY A 151 6.42 -9.07 -27.02
CA GLY A 151 6.62 -10.37 -27.60
C GLY A 151 7.79 -11.22 -27.09
N VAL A 152 7.52 -12.11 -26.14
CA VAL A 152 8.12 -13.43 -26.20
C VAL A 152 7.18 -14.25 -27.07
N GLU A 153 7.47 -14.34 -28.36
CA GLU A 153 6.92 -15.37 -29.23
C GLU A 153 7.31 -16.71 -28.59
N GLU A 154 6.32 -17.49 -28.15
CA GLU A 154 6.52 -18.90 -27.92
C GLU A 154 6.84 -19.52 -29.27
N GLU A 155 8.14 -19.80 -29.53
CA GLU A 155 8.52 -20.70 -30.59
C GLU A 155 7.88 -22.05 -30.26
N SER A 156 6.83 -22.37 -30.98
CA SER A 156 6.27 -23.72 -31.04
C SER A 156 7.32 -24.67 -31.62
N GLU A 157 7.89 -25.46 -30.77
CA GLU A 157 8.65 -26.66 -31.23
C GLU A 157 7.66 -27.60 -31.89
N GLU A 158 7.87 -27.83 -33.21
CA GLU A 158 7.36 -28.96 -33.96
C GLU A 158 8.18 -30.23 -33.68
#